data_96648a584caa5a4197bfa8d7d650e346
#
_entry.id   96648a584caa5a4197bfa8d7d650e346
#
_cell.length_a   1.000
_cell.length_b   1.000
_cell.length_c   1.000
_cell.angle_alpha   90.00
_cell.angle_beta   90.00
_cell.angle_gamma   90.00
#
_symmetry.space_group_name_H-M   'P 1'
#
loop_
_entity.id
_entity.type
_entity.pdbx_description
1 polymer ?
#
loop_
_entity_poly.entity_id
_entity_poly.type
_entity_poly.pdbx_seq_one_letter_code
_entity_poly.pdbx_strand_id
1 'polypeptide(L)'
;MIQRVYIDTSVIGGMFDEEFKFFTGIFFERVFKNEIRLIISDLLEGELATAPDQVLEFYQSLPLGQLELVKGTRESDGLAEQYIAERVVGRTSLADCQHIAIATIHNADVLVSWNFKHIVNLSRIRGYNSVNLKGGLRTLEIRSPKELIEL
;
A
#
# COMPACT_ATOMS: atom_id res chain seq x y z
N MET A 1 14.58 -6.63 13.33
CA MET A 1 14.58 -5.63 12.24
C MET A 1 13.17 -5.10 12.04
N ILE A 2 13.03 -3.78 11.92
CA ILE A 2 11.72 -3.15 11.71
C ILE A 2 11.35 -3.24 10.24
N GLN A 3 10.17 -3.79 9.94
CA GLN A 3 9.69 -3.85 8.56
C GLN A 3 9.25 -2.47 8.07
N ARG A 4 9.56 -2.19 6.82
CA ARG A 4 9.07 -1.01 6.10
C ARG A 4 7.84 -1.42 5.31
N VAL A 5 6.68 -0.97 5.75
CA VAL A 5 5.39 -1.39 5.21
C VAL A 5 4.74 -0.23 4.46
N TYR A 6 4.52 -0.43 3.16
CA TYR A 6 3.75 0.52 2.36
C TYR A 6 2.27 0.26 2.57
N ILE A 7 1.50 1.30 2.83
CA ILE A 7 0.05 1.20 2.92
C ILE A 7 -0.62 1.99 1.80
N ASP A 8 -1.72 1.46 1.30
CA ASP A 8 -2.62 2.24 0.45
C ASP A 8 -3.67 2.91 1.31
N THR A 9 -4.53 3.69 0.69
CA THR A 9 -5.54 4.48 1.38
C THR A 9 -6.57 3.61 2.10
N SER A 10 -6.84 2.39 1.60
CA SER A 10 -7.81 1.48 2.20
C SER A 10 -7.45 1.07 3.62
N VAL A 11 -6.16 1.06 3.96
CA VAL A 11 -5.71 0.68 5.31
C VAL A 11 -6.07 1.75 6.33
N ILE A 12 -5.94 3.03 5.97
CA ILE A 12 -6.39 4.11 6.86
C ILE A 12 -7.90 4.02 7.04
N GLY A 13 -8.65 3.88 5.94
CA GLY A 13 -10.11 3.76 5.99
C GLY A 13 -10.59 2.53 6.76
N GLY A 14 -9.78 1.49 6.78
CA GLY A 14 -10.12 0.24 7.48
C GLY A 14 -10.34 0.41 8.98
N MET A 15 -9.76 1.45 9.59
CA MET A 15 -10.01 1.77 11.01
C MET A 15 -11.49 2.06 11.29
N PHE A 16 -12.23 2.50 10.28
CA PHE A 16 -13.63 2.95 10.42
C PHE A 16 -14.61 2.05 9.68
N ASP A 17 -14.14 0.89 9.25
CA ASP A 17 -14.94 -0.10 8.53
C ASP A 17 -15.26 -1.27 9.46
N GLU A 18 -16.54 -1.61 9.60
CA GLU A 18 -16.97 -2.69 10.52
C GLU A 18 -16.31 -4.04 10.19
N GLU A 19 -16.07 -4.31 8.91
CA GLU A 19 -15.45 -5.56 8.49
C GLU A 19 -13.95 -5.59 8.80
N PHE A 20 -13.25 -4.46 8.66
CA PHE A 20 -11.80 -4.44 8.70
C PHE A 20 -11.17 -3.81 9.95
N LYS A 21 -11.96 -3.17 10.80
CA LYS A 21 -11.40 -2.38 11.91
C LYS A 21 -10.62 -3.19 12.94
N PHE A 22 -10.95 -4.45 13.14
CA PHE A 22 -10.27 -5.26 14.15
C PHE A 22 -8.78 -5.45 13.80
N PHE A 23 -8.49 -6.00 12.63
CA PHE A 23 -7.10 -6.24 12.23
C PHE A 23 -6.36 -4.95 11.88
N THR A 24 -7.07 -3.96 11.35
CA THR A 24 -6.48 -2.64 11.11
C THR A 24 -6.03 -2.00 12.43
N GLY A 25 -6.84 -2.13 13.47
CA GLY A 25 -6.49 -1.62 14.81
C GLY A 25 -5.23 -2.26 15.36
N ILE A 26 -5.10 -3.59 15.22
CA ILE A 26 -3.90 -4.32 15.66
C ILE A 26 -2.69 -3.88 14.84
N PHE A 27 -2.86 -3.71 13.54
CA PHE A 27 -1.78 -3.24 12.66
C PHE A 27 -1.25 -1.88 13.12
N PHE A 28 -2.12 -0.90 13.32
CA PHE A 28 -1.69 0.42 13.75
C PHE A 28 -1.16 0.43 15.20
N GLU A 29 -1.66 -0.45 16.05
CA GLU A 29 -1.09 -0.61 17.39
C GLU A 29 0.40 -0.95 17.31
N ARG A 30 0.79 -1.81 16.37
CA ARG A 30 2.20 -2.15 16.14
C ARG A 30 2.99 -0.95 15.63
N VAL A 31 2.36 -0.10 14.82
CA VAL A 31 2.99 1.15 14.39
C VAL A 31 3.27 2.06 15.58
N PHE A 32 2.27 2.25 16.44
CA PHE A 32 2.41 3.09 17.64
C PHE A 32 3.44 2.54 18.63
N LYS A 33 3.65 1.23 18.63
CA LYS A 33 4.67 0.57 19.46
C LYS A 33 6.05 0.55 18.80
N ASN A 34 6.23 1.23 17.68
CA ASN A 34 7.49 1.30 16.94
C ASN A 34 7.96 -0.06 16.40
N GLU A 35 7.04 -0.98 16.15
CA GLU A 35 7.34 -2.30 15.59
C GLU A 35 7.28 -2.30 14.06
N ILE A 36 6.58 -1.33 13.47
CA ILE A 36 6.40 -1.17 12.02
C ILE A 36 6.71 0.27 11.64
N ARG A 37 7.47 0.43 10.56
CA ARG A 37 7.69 1.73 9.92
C ARG A 37 6.81 1.81 8.69
N LEU A 38 6.01 2.87 8.58
CA LEU A 38 5.10 3.06 7.45
C LEU A 38 5.77 3.85 6.33
N ILE A 39 5.57 3.38 5.11
CA ILE A 39 5.90 4.15 3.92
C ILE A 39 4.61 4.79 3.43
N ILE A 40 4.59 6.12 3.41
CA ILE A 40 3.43 6.94 3.04
C ILE A 40 3.75 7.68 1.75
N SER A 41 2.93 7.49 0.72
CA SER A 41 3.13 8.16 -0.56
C SER A 41 2.35 9.47 -0.63
N ASP A 42 2.80 10.37 -1.51
CA ASP A 42 2.05 11.57 -1.87
C ASP A 42 0.70 11.21 -2.51
N LEU A 43 0.62 10.07 -3.20
CA LEU A 43 -0.64 9.56 -3.74
C LEU A 43 -1.66 9.32 -2.64
N LEU A 44 -1.24 8.64 -1.55
CA LEU A 44 -2.11 8.38 -0.41
C LEU A 44 -2.59 9.71 0.20
N GLU A 45 -1.68 10.64 0.40
CA GLU A 45 -2.05 11.94 0.98
C GLU A 45 -3.03 12.70 0.09
N GLY A 46 -2.86 12.63 -1.22
CA GLY A 46 -3.81 13.23 -2.16
C GLY A 46 -5.19 12.60 -2.10
N GLU A 47 -5.24 11.28 -1.97
CA GLU A 47 -6.50 10.56 -1.84
C GLU A 47 -7.20 10.88 -0.52
N LEU A 48 -6.45 11.09 0.55
CA LEU A 48 -7.01 11.45 1.86
C LEU A 48 -7.56 12.88 1.90
N ALA A 49 -7.17 13.74 0.99
CA ALA A 49 -7.62 15.13 0.97
C ALA A 49 -9.15 15.26 0.90
N THR A 50 -9.83 14.28 0.31
CA THR A 50 -11.29 14.26 0.20
C THR A 50 -11.95 13.20 1.10
N ALA A 51 -11.19 12.60 2.00
CA ALA A 51 -11.70 11.58 2.92
C ALA A 51 -12.55 12.23 4.03
N PRO A 52 -13.43 11.44 4.69
CA PRO A 52 -14.15 11.95 5.87
C PRO A 52 -13.19 12.45 6.94
N ASP A 53 -13.63 13.46 7.69
CA ASP A 53 -12.79 14.10 8.72
C ASP A 53 -12.17 13.12 9.71
N GLN A 54 -12.92 12.11 10.15
CA GLN A 54 -12.40 11.12 11.10
C GLN A 54 -11.23 10.33 10.53
N VAL A 55 -11.24 10.04 9.22
CA VAL A 55 -10.16 9.31 8.54
C VAL A 55 -8.90 10.19 8.51
N LEU A 56 -9.06 11.45 8.12
CA LEU A 56 -7.97 12.41 8.06
C LEU A 56 -7.38 12.66 9.46
N GLU A 57 -8.21 12.82 10.47
CA GLU A 57 -7.77 13.01 11.85
C GLU A 57 -6.95 11.82 12.35
N PHE A 58 -7.38 10.59 12.03
CA PHE A 58 -6.63 9.40 12.39
C PHE A 58 -5.26 9.41 11.73
N TYR A 59 -5.20 9.71 10.45
CA TYR A 59 -3.93 9.79 9.72
C TYR A 59 -3.00 10.80 10.38
N GLN A 60 -3.51 11.97 10.74
CA GLN A 60 -2.74 13.03 11.39
C GLN A 60 -2.25 12.64 12.79
N SER A 61 -2.86 11.64 13.43
CA SER A 61 -2.44 11.15 14.74
C SER A 61 -1.26 10.19 14.69
N LEU A 62 -0.87 9.72 13.53
CA LEU A 62 0.21 8.75 13.40
C LEU A 62 1.57 9.35 13.84
N PRO A 63 2.42 8.54 14.50
CA PRO A 63 3.69 9.05 15.01
C PRO A 63 4.65 9.36 13.86
N LEU A 64 5.02 10.64 13.71
CA LEU A 64 5.87 11.11 12.61
C LEU A 64 7.20 10.35 12.51
N GLY A 65 7.76 9.95 13.64
CA GLY A 65 9.01 9.19 13.67
C GLY A 65 8.91 7.80 13.03
N GLN A 66 7.70 7.29 12.84
CA GLN A 66 7.46 5.99 12.19
C GLN A 66 7.03 6.11 10.73
N LEU A 67 7.01 7.32 10.19
CA LEU A 67 6.59 7.56 8.81
C LEU A 67 7.80 7.83 7.92
N GLU A 68 7.84 7.17 6.77
CA GLU A 68 8.78 7.44 5.70
C GLU A 68 7.96 8.00 4.53
N LEU A 69 8.13 9.28 4.22
CA LEU A 69 7.36 9.93 3.17
C LEU A 69 8.07 9.75 1.83
N VAL A 70 7.35 9.24 0.85
CA VAL A 70 7.87 9.00 -0.50
C VAL A 70 6.98 9.66 -1.55
N LYS A 71 7.52 9.85 -2.73
CA LYS A 71 6.78 10.45 -3.84
C LYS A 71 6.70 9.51 -5.02
N GLY A 72 5.61 9.59 -5.76
CA GLY A 72 5.54 9.03 -7.09
C GLY A 72 6.55 9.72 -7.99
N THR A 73 7.13 8.98 -8.91
CA THR A 73 8.16 9.45 -9.83
C THR A 73 7.78 9.09 -11.25
N ARG A 74 8.53 9.62 -12.22
CA ARG A 74 8.35 9.23 -13.62
C ARG A 74 8.55 7.72 -13.78
N GLU A 75 9.50 7.16 -13.05
CA GLU A 75 9.77 5.72 -13.06
C GLU A 75 8.59 4.91 -12.52
N SER A 76 8.00 5.32 -11.39
CA SER A 76 6.84 4.61 -10.84
C SER A 76 5.61 4.77 -11.73
N ASP A 77 5.42 5.93 -12.35
CA ASP A 77 4.32 6.16 -13.29
C ASP A 77 4.46 5.24 -14.51
N GLY A 78 5.68 5.11 -15.04
CA GLY A 78 5.95 4.20 -16.16
C GLY A 78 5.70 2.75 -15.81
N LEU A 79 6.07 2.33 -14.61
CA LEU A 79 5.83 0.97 -14.14
C LEU A 79 4.32 0.70 -13.99
N ALA A 80 3.57 1.66 -13.45
CA ALA A 80 2.11 1.54 -13.32
C ALA A 80 1.46 1.38 -14.70
N GLU A 81 1.89 2.17 -15.69
CA GLU A 81 1.40 2.03 -17.07
C GLU A 81 1.77 0.67 -17.66
N GLN A 82 2.91 0.12 -17.31
CA GLN A 82 3.34 -1.19 -17.80
C GLN A 82 2.44 -2.31 -17.25
N TYR A 83 2.00 -2.22 -16.00
CA TYR A 83 1.03 -3.17 -15.45
C TYR A 83 -0.26 -3.16 -16.26
N ILE A 84 -0.73 -1.98 -16.65
CA ILE A 84 -1.94 -1.83 -17.47
C ILE A 84 -1.69 -2.41 -18.88
N ALA A 85 -0.56 -2.06 -19.49
CA ALA A 85 -0.21 -2.52 -20.84
C ALA A 85 -0.13 -4.05 -20.94
N GLU A 86 0.35 -4.70 -19.88
CA GLU A 86 0.43 -6.16 -19.82
C GLU A 86 -0.85 -6.81 -19.28
N ARG A 87 -1.89 -6.01 -19.07
CA ARG A 87 -3.24 -6.48 -18.72
C ARG A 87 -3.30 -7.21 -17.39
N VAL A 88 -2.46 -6.85 -16.43
CA VAL A 88 -2.58 -7.36 -15.06
C VAL A 88 -3.92 -6.93 -14.48
N VAL A 89 -4.28 -5.67 -14.70
CA VAL A 89 -5.59 -5.09 -14.40
C VAL A 89 -5.95 -4.11 -15.51
N GLY A 90 -7.19 -3.62 -15.50
CA GLY A 90 -7.64 -2.62 -16.47
C GLY A 90 -7.29 -1.20 -16.05
N ARG A 91 -7.48 -0.24 -16.98
CA ARG A 91 -7.10 1.17 -16.78
C ARG A 91 -7.83 1.84 -15.61
N THR A 92 -9.03 1.38 -15.26
CA THR A 92 -9.77 1.90 -14.12
C THR A 92 -9.05 1.64 -12.79
N SER A 93 -8.07 0.74 -12.78
CA SER A 93 -7.25 0.41 -11.60
C SER A 93 -5.89 1.11 -11.63
N LEU A 94 -5.75 2.21 -12.38
CA LEU A 94 -4.47 2.91 -12.48
C LEU A 94 -3.95 3.37 -11.11
N ALA A 95 -4.81 3.90 -10.25
CA ALA A 95 -4.39 4.32 -8.92
C ALA A 95 -3.83 3.16 -8.09
N ASP A 96 -4.45 1.98 -8.18
CA ASP A 96 -3.94 0.77 -7.54
C ASP A 96 -2.55 0.40 -8.08
N CYS A 97 -2.39 0.49 -9.40
CA CYS A 97 -1.11 0.24 -10.05
C CYS A 97 -0.03 1.23 -9.59
N GLN A 98 -0.40 2.49 -9.40
CA GLN A 98 0.52 3.51 -8.90
C GLN A 98 0.99 3.21 -7.48
N HIS A 99 0.09 2.75 -6.61
CA HIS A 99 0.49 2.32 -5.26
C HIS A 99 1.50 1.17 -5.32
N ILE A 100 1.22 0.15 -6.13
CA ILE A 100 2.13 -0.99 -6.27
C ILE A 100 3.47 -0.56 -6.84
N ALA A 101 3.46 0.29 -7.85
CA ALA A 101 4.68 0.79 -8.49
C ALA A 101 5.53 1.62 -7.53
N ILE A 102 4.92 2.52 -6.77
CA ILE A 102 5.64 3.35 -5.79
C ILE A 102 6.28 2.45 -4.72
N ALA A 103 5.53 1.49 -4.20
CA ALA A 103 6.06 0.55 -3.22
C ALA A 103 7.24 -0.25 -3.77
N THR A 104 7.16 -0.68 -5.02
CA THR A 104 8.23 -1.43 -5.69
C THR A 104 9.48 -0.58 -5.86
N ILE A 105 9.34 0.62 -6.40
CA ILE A 105 10.49 1.51 -6.67
C ILE A 105 11.20 1.90 -5.38
N HIS A 106 10.45 2.10 -4.29
CA HIS A 106 11.02 2.46 -2.99
C HIS A 106 11.43 1.25 -2.15
N ASN A 107 11.39 0.05 -2.73
CA ASN A 107 11.84 -1.19 -2.09
C ASN A 107 11.17 -1.46 -0.75
N ALA A 108 9.85 -1.27 -0.69
CA ALA A 108 9.09 -1.64 0.50
C ALA A 108 9.28 -3.12 0.81
N ASP A 109 9.33 -3.48 2.08
CA ASP A 109 9.40 -4.89 2.48
C ASP A 109 8.09 -5.60 2.19
N VAL A 110 6.97 -4.88 2.37
CA VAL A 110 5.64 -5.39 2.07
C VAL A 110 4.70 -4.23 1.80
N LEU A 111 3.73 -4.45 0.91
CA LEU A 111 2.59 -3.55 0.72
C LEU A 111 1.39 -4.22 1.37
N VAL A 112 0.66 -3.50 2.21
CA VAL A 112 -0.61 -3.98 2.75
C VAL A 112 -1.79 -3.17 2.24
N SER A 113 -2.90 -3.87 1.99
CA SER A 113 -4.11 -3.28 1.44
C SER A 113 -5.32 -4.14 1.81
N TRP A 114 -6.50 -3.53 1.85
CA TRP A 114 -7.77 -4.24 1.96
C TRP A 114 -8.45 -4.45 0.60
N ASN A 115 -7.81 -4.03 -0.49
CA ASN A 115 -8.37 -4.20 -1.83
C ASN A 115 -8.10 -5.62 -2.34
N PHE A 116 -9.05 -6.54 -2.08
CA PHE A 116 -8.94 -7.94 -2.49
C PHE A 116 -9.23 -8.16 -3.98
N LYS A 117 -9.80 -7.18 -4.66
CA LYS A 117 -10.14 -7.33 -6.07
C LYS A 117 -8.94 -7.09 -6.97
N HIS A 118 -8.18 -6.03 -6.71
CA HIS A 118 -7.13 -5.57 -7.62
C HIS A 118 -5.72 -5.63 -7.05
N ILE A 119 -5.55 -5.75 -5.74
CA ILE A 119 -4.24 -5.72 -5.10
C ILE A 119 -3.93 -7.04 -4.38
N VAL A 120 -4.68 -7.36 -3.33
CA VAL A 120 -4.44 -8.58 -2.52
C VAL A 120 -5.20 -9.75 -3.14
N ASN A 121 -4.72 -10.19 -4.29
CA ASN A 121 -5.36 -11.23 -5.09
C ASN A 121 -4.23 -12.01 -5.77
N LEU A 122 -4.17 -13.30 -5.55
CA LEU A 122 -3.05 -14.13 -5.99
C LEU A 122 -2.71 -13.96 -7.47
N SER A 123 -3.72 -13.96 -8.33
CA SER A 123 -3.52 -13.78 -9.78
C SER A 123 -2.92 -12.42 -10.10
N ARG A 124 -3.43 -11.36 -9.46
CA ARG A 124 -2.92 -10.00 -9.68
C ARG A 124 -1.50 -9.85 -9.14
N ILE A 125 -1.23 -10.39 -7.95
CA ILE A 125 0.12 -10.36 -7.33
C ILE A 125 1.13 -11.00 -8.26
N ARG A 126 0.82 -12.16 -8.82
CA ARG A 126 1.69 -12.84 -9.78
C ARG A 126 1.91 -11.99 -11.01
N GLY A 127 0.88 -11.32 -11.50
CA GLY A 127 0.96 -10.43 -12.64
C GLY A 127 1.88 -9.24 -12.39
N TYR A 128 1.69 -8.54 -11.28
CA TYR A 128 2.54 -7.41 -10.92
C TYR A 128 4.00 -7.83 -10.80
N ASN A 129 4.26 -8.93 -10.12
CA ASN A 129 5.63 -9.41 -9.92
C ASN A 129 6.27 -9.95 -11.19
N SER A 130 5.48 -10.50 -12.11
CA SER A 130 5.98 -10.89 -13.44
C SER A 130 6.49 -9.67 -14.20
N VAL A 131 5.74 -8.58 -14.19
CA VAL A 131 6.14 -7.32 -14.83
C VAL A 131 7.40 -6.75 -14.14
N ASN A 132 7.42 -6.76 -12.80
CA ASN A 132 8.58 -6.29 -12.05
C ASN A 132 9.85 -7.03 -12.45
N LEU A 133 9.79 -8.36 -12.49
CA LEU A 133 10.95 -9.19 -12.84
C LEU A 133 11.42 -8.95 -14.27
N LYS A 134 10.51 -8.81 -15.23
CA LYS A 134 10.86 -8.49 -16.61
C LYS A 134 11.59 -7.15 -16.71
N GLY A 135 11.23 -6.20 -15.87
CA GLY A 135 11.84 -4.88 -15.83
C GLY A 135 13.13 -4.82 -15.02
N GLY A 136 13.62 -5.96 -14.53
CA GLY A 136 14.84 -6.00 -13.72
C GLY A 136 14.63 -5.49 -12.29
N LEU A 137 13.38 -5.47 -11.82
CA LEU A 137 13.03 -4.99 -10.48
C LEU A 137 12.81 -6.17 -9.54
N ARG A 138 12.79 -5.88 -8.24
CA ARG A 138 12.50 -6.88 -7.20
C ARG A 138 11.02 -7.22 -7.19
N THR A 139 10.68 -8.39 -6.70
CA THR A 139 9.30 -8.72 -6.40
C THR A 139 8.84 -7.94 -5.17
N LEU A 140 7.54 -7.66 -5.13
CA LEU A 140 6.91 -6.98 -3.99
C LEU A 140 6.02 -7.99 -3.25
N GLU A 141 6.25 -8.12 -1.95
CA GLU A 141 5.35 -8.88 -1.08
C GLU A 141 4.08 -8.07 -0.88
N ILE A 142 2.91 -8.70 -1.10
CA ILE A 142 1.61 -8.03 -0.99
C ILE A 142 0.72 -8.85 -0.06
N ARG A 143 0.20 -8.23 1.00
CA ARG A 143 -0.62 -8.87 2.03
C ARG A 143 -1.78 -7.97 2.44
N SER A 144 -2.81 -8.57 3.06
CA SER A 144 -3.78 -7.78 3.83
C SER A 144 -3.21 -7.49 5.22
N PRO A 145 -3.74 -6.51 5.95
CA PRO A 145 -3.36 -6.32 7.35
C PRO A 145 -3.55 -7.57 8.19
N LYS A 146 -4.63 -8.33 7.94
CA LYS A 146 -4.87 -9.60 8.64
C LYS A 146 -3.74 -10.60 8.40
N GLU A 147 -3.37 -10.81 7.14
CA GLU A 147 -2.30 -11.73 6.80
C GLU A 147 -0.97 -11.32 7.42
N LEU A 148 -0.66 -10.04 7.43
CA LEU A 148 0.57 -9.54 8.03
C LEU A 148 0.60 -9.79 9.54
N ILE A 149 -0.52 -9.55 10.23
CA ILE A 149 -0.63 -9.73 11.68
C ILE A 149 -0.52 -11.20 12.06
N GLU A 150 -1.04 -12.10 11.25
CA GLU A 150 -1.06 -13.54 11.51
C GLU A 150 0.22 -14.28 11.10
N LEU A 151 1.18 -13.59 10.52
CA LEU A 151 2.45 -14.21 10.13
C LEU A 151 3.31 -14.65 11.31
#